data_e0c8f69185f5bbdaec7c0fbf73f10c11
#
_entry.id   e0c8f69185f5bbdaec7c0fbf73f10c11
#
_cell.length_a   1.000
_cell.length_b   1.000
_cell.length_c   1.000
_cell.angle_alpha   90.00
_cell.angle_beta   90.00
_cell.angle_gamma   90.00
#
_symmetry.space_group_name_H-M   'P 1'
#
loop_
_entity.id
_entity.type
_entity.pdbx_description
1 polymer ?
#
loop_
_entity_poly.entity_id
_entity_poly.type
_entity_poly.pdbx_seq_one_letter_code
_entity_poly.pdbx_strand_id
1 'polypeptide(L)'
;MATTSDIKNGVVLLENGKRMKVLEFLHVKPGKGNAFVRTKLRDIQSSKIIEKRFNAGAKIALVRIDAKEMQYLYNDGDNHVFMDNQTYDQINIINEVIGDKINYIKAGQNVDILFDNELIIDIRLPAHVHLEVVSTEPGEKGNTATGATKPATLETNYSVNVPLFIDNGDILKVDTRSGEYIERSKS
;
A
#
# COMPACT_ATOMS: atom_id res chain seq x y z
N MET A 1 -0.11 13.42 24.86
CA MET A 1 -0.42 11.97 25.00
C MET A 1 -1.53 11.66 23.99
N ALA A 2 -1.36 10.62 23.19
CA ALA A 2 -2.38 10.21 22.24
C ALA A 2 -3.54 9.49 22.94
N THR A 3 -4.72 9.59 22.35
CA THR A 3 -5.95 8.95 22.80
C THR A 3 -6.60 8.19 21.65
N THR A 4 -7.67 7.46 21.94
CA THR A 4 -8.42 6.74 20.89
C THR A 4 -9.02 7.63 19.80
N SER A 5 -9.09 8.95 19.99
CA SER A 5 -9.46 9.90 18.93
C SER A 5 -8.39 10.04 17.83
N ASP A 6 -7.16 9.69 18.15
CA ASP A 6 -6.02 9.77 17.21
C ASP A 6 -5.87 8.50 16.37
N ILE A 7 -6.72 7.47 16.60
CA ILE A 7 -6.74 6.24 15.82
C ILE A 7 -7.24 6.53 14.41
N LYS A 8 -6.41 6.17 13.42
CA LYS A 8 -6.70 6.26 11.97
C LYS A 8 -6.12 5.05 11.28
N ASN A 9 -6.62 4.72 10.09
CA ASN A 9 -6.03 3.66 9.27
C ASN A 9 -4.56 3.98 8.95
N GLY A 10 -3.71 2.96 9.06
CA GLY A 10 -2.27 3.06 8.83
C GLY A 10 -1.44 3.52 10.04
N VAL A 11 -2.05 4.05 11.09
CA VAL A 11 -1.35 4.39 12.34
C VAL A 11 -0.84 3.13 13.01
N VAL A 12 0.34 3.21 13.63
CA VAL A 12 0.93 2.09 14.38
C VAL A 12 0.85 2.38 15.89
N LEU A 13 0.23 1.45 16.59
CA LEU A 13 0.08 1.46 18.05
C LEU A 13 1.14 0.55 18.67
N LEU A 14 1.69 0.97 19.80
CA LEU A 14 2.46 0.06 20.67
C LEU A 14 1.49 -0.58 21.68
N GLU A 15 1.25 -1.87 21.52
CA GLU A 15 0.31 -2.62 22.34
C GLU A 15 0.99 -3.88 22.90
N ASN A 16 1.13 -3.96 24.24
CA ASN A 16 1.83 -5.06 24.91
C ASN A 16 3.23 -5.32 24.34
N GLY A 17 3.99 -4.28 24.02
CA GLY A 17 5.31 -4.37 23.42
C GLY A 17 5.33 -4.70 21.92
N LYS A 18 4.17 -4.91 21.30
CA LYS A 18 4.04 -5.20 19.88
C LYS A 18 3.62 -3.98 19.09
N ARG A 19 4.13 -3.88 17.87
CA ARG A 19 3.77 -2.84 16.90
C ARG A 19 2.57 -3.31 16.09
N MET A 20 1.44 -2.67 16.32
CA MET A 20 0.15 -3.04 15.74
C MET A 20 -0.32 -1.97 14.77
N LYS A 21 -0.31 -2.27 13.48
CA LYS A 21 -0.84 -1.36 12.45
C LYS A 21 -2.35 -1.41 12.42
N VAL A 22 -2.99 -0.26 12.49
CA VAL A 22 -4.45 -0.13 12.36
C VAL A 22 -4.83 -0.34 10.89
N LEU A 23 -5.57 -1.40 10.60
CA LEU A 23 -6.15 -1.68 9.29
C LEU A 23 -7.49 -0.97 9.12
N GLU A 24 -8.35 -1.11 10.14
CA GLU A 24 -9.70 -0.56 10.17
C GLU A 24 -10.03 -0.09 11.59
N PHE A 25 -10.86 0.94 11.69
CA PHE A 25 -11.40 1.37 12.97
C PHE A 25 -12.84 1.86 12.81
N LEU A 26 -13.61 1.73 13.88
CA LEU A 26 -14.99 2.18 13.95
C LEU A 26 -15.29 2.74 15.34
N HIS A 27 -15.72 4.01 15.39
CA HIS A 27 -16.25 4.61 16.63
C HIS A 27 -17.69 4.14 16.84
N VAL A 28 -17.93 3.49 17.96
CA VAL A 28 -19.24 2.96 18.32
C VAL A 28 -19.77 3.73 19.53
N LYS A 29 -20.96 4.31 19.39
CA LYS A 29 -21.72 4.94 20.47
C LYS A 29 -23.00 4.12 20.67
N PRO A 30 -22.98 3.11 21.55
CA PRO A 30 -24.18 2.30 21.80
C PRO A 30 -25.25 3.15 22.50
N GLY A 31 -26.53 2.83 22.28
CA GLY A 31 -27.63 3.51 22.97
C GLY A 31 -27.61 3.29 24.50
N LYS A 32 -26.99 2.20 24.95
CA LYS A 32 -26.69 1.90 26.37
C LYS A 32 -25.26 1.44 26.49
N GLY A 33 -24.53 2.01 27.47
CA GLY A 33 -23.12 1.68 27.74
C GLY A 33 -22.12 2.73 27.24
N ASN A 34 -20.84 2.51 27.54
CA ASN A 34 -19.79 3.44 27.20
C ASN A 34 -19.42 3.35 25.72
N ALA A 35 -19.13 4.51 25.11
CA ALA A 35 -18.60 4.57 23.75
C ALA A 35 -17.21 3.88 23.68
N PHE A 36 -16.94 3.22 22.56
CA PHE A 36 -15.67 2.54 22.32
C PHE A 36 -15.24 2.66 20.86
N VAL A 37 -13.96 2.40 20.62
CA VAL A 37 -13.39 2.25 19.28
C VAL A 37 -13.07 0.78 19.03
N ARG A 38 -13.71 0.17 18.06
CA ARG A 38 -13.37 -1.16 17.56
C ARG A 38 -12.30 -1.01 16.49
N THR A 39 -11.24 -1.78 16.61
CA THR A 39 -10.11 -1.74 15.68
C THR A 39 -9.79 -3.13 15.18
N LYS A 40 -9.35 -3.21 13.93
CA LYS A 40 -8.70 -4.37 13.34
C LYS A 40 -7.22 -4.04 13.22
N LEU A 41 -6.40 -4.77 13.91
CA LEU A 41 -4.98 -4.51 14.08
C LEU A 41 -4.16 -5.64 13.46
N ARG A 42 -3.08 -5.29 12.76
CA ARG A 42 -2.10 -6.23 12.24
C ARG A 42 -0.79 -6.07 12.99
N ASP A 43 -0.32 -7.15 13.58
CA ASP A 43 1.03 -7.23 14.16
C ASP A 43 2.04 -7.17 13.00
N ILE A 44 2.95 -6.19 13.04
CA ILE A 44 3.91 -5.93 11.95
C ILE A 44 4.92 -7.09 11.82
N GLN A 45 5.33 -7.71 12.92
CA GLN A 45 6.32 -8.77 12.89
C GLN A 45 5.74 -10.13 12.50
N SER A 46 4.57 -10.48 13.04
CA SER A 46 3.97 -11.81 12.81
C SER A 46 2.88 -11.81 11.73
N SER A 47 2.55 -10.64 11.17
CA SER A 47 1.43 -10.42 10.23
C SER A 47 0.07 -10.87 10.76
N LYS A 48 -0.03 -11.29 12.01
CA LYS A 48 -1.28 -11.75 12.63
C LYS A 48 -2.26 -10.59 12.78
N ILE A 49 -3.51 -10.83 12.37
CA ILE A 49 -4.59 -9.86 12.50
C ILE A 49 -5.42 -10.21 13.75
N ILE A 50 -5.71 -9.19 14.55
CA ILE A 50 -6.58 -9.28 15.73
C ILE A 50 -7.61 -8.15 15.72
N GLU A 51 -8.76 -8.39 16.33
CA GLU A 51 -9.70 -7.32 16.67
C GLU A 51 -9.50 -6.91 18.14
N LYS A 52 -9.49 -5.60 18.37
CA LYS A 52 -9.41 -5.04 19.72
C LYS A 52 -10.38 -3.88 19.89
N ARG A 53 -10.94 -3.77 21.10
CA ARG A 53 -11.78 -2.64 21.50
C ARG A 53 -11.02 -1.79 22.50
N PHE A 54 -11.09 -0.48 22.32
CA PHE A 54 -10.57 0.51 23.25
C PHE A 54 -11.72 1.36 23.76
N ASN A 55 -11.78 1.66 25.04
CA ASN A 55 -12.77 2.62 25.54
C ASN A 55 -12.52 4.00 24.93
N ALA A 56 -13.59 4.72 24.59
CA ALA A 56 -13.47 6.07 24.05
C ALA A 56 -12.71 6.97 25.05
N GLY A 57 -11.75 7.75 24.54
CA GLY A 57 -10.88 8.60 25.35
C GLY A 57 -9.74 7.86 26.08
N ALA A 58 -9.61 6.54 25.95
CA ALA A 58 -8.49 5.82 26.54
C ALA A 58 -7.15 6.30 25.95
N LYS A 59 -6.13 6.37 26.82
CA LYS A 59 -4.76 6.68 26.41
C LYS A 59 -4.18 5.53 25.59
N ILE A 60 -3.51 5.85 24.50
CA ILE A 60 -2.82 4.90 23.63
C ILE A 60 -1.38 5.37 23.41
N ALA A 61 -0.49 4.43 23.14
CA ALA A 61 0.87 4.71 22.73
C ALA A 61 0.98 4.59 21.22
N LEU A 62 1.34 5.68 20.55
CA LEU A 62 1.64 5.69 19.12
C LEU A 62 3.12 5.45 18.91
N VAL A 63 3.45 4.68 17.89
CA VAL A 63 4.82 4.51 17.41
C VAL A 63 5.16 5.68 16.51
N ARG A 64 6.32 6.31 16.74
CA ARG A 64 6.84 7.34 15.85
C ARG A 64 7.38 6.66 14.60
N ILE A 65 6.89 7.08 13.46
CA ILE A 65 7.31 6.57 12.15
C ILE A 65 8.15 7.63 11.46
N ASP A 66 9.39 7.27 11.15
CA ASP A 66 10.27 8.07 10.31
C ASP A 66 10.22 7.53 8.88
N ALA A 67 10.11 8.42 7.89
CA ALA A 67 10.09 8.07 6.48
C ALA A 67 11.43 8.41 5.84
N LYS A 68 11.99 7.47 5.08
CA LYS A 68 13.18 7.69 4.25
C LYS A 68 12.83 7.39 2.81
N GLU A 69 13.16 8.32 1.91
CA GLU A 69 13.05 8.09 0.48
C GLU A 69 14.19 7.20 0.01
N MET A 70 13.84 6.07 -0.59
CA MET A 70 14.80 5.09 -1.08
C MET A 70 14.42 4.66 -2.50
N GLN A 71 15.44 4.35 -3.31
CA GLN A 71 15.25 3.89 -4.68
C GLN A 71 15.16 2.36 -4.70
N TYR A 72 14.11 1.84 -5.37
CA TYR A 72 14.01 0.42 -5.65
C TYR A 72 15.00 0.01 -6.74
N LEU A 73 15.81 -1.00 -6.48
CA LEU A 73 16.82 -1.48 -7.43
C LEU A 73 16.34 -2.73 -8.18
N TYR A 74 16.14 -3.83 -7.47
CA TYR A 74 15.77 -5.12 -8.07
C TYR A 74 15.21 -6.09 -7.02
N ASN A 75 14.71 -7.23 -7.51
CA ASN A 75 14.32 -8.39 -6.70
C ASN A 75 15.41 -9.46 -6.84
N ASP A 76 15.92 -9.98 -5.72
CA ASP A 76 16.91 -11.07 -5.69
C ASP A 76 16.27 -12.48 -5.55
N GLY A 77 14.94 -12.55 -5.59
CA GLY A 77 14.12 -13.75 -5.41
C GLY A 77 13.38 -13.75 -4.07
N ASP A 78 14.08 -13.63 -2.96
CA ASP A 78 13.49 -13.64 -1.62
C ASP A 78 13.22 -12.23 -1.10
N ASN A 79 13.99 -11.24 -1.57
CA ASN A 79 13.94 -9.86 -1.09
C ASN A 79 13.87 -8.86 -2.23
N HIS A 80 13.36 -7.69 -1.91
CA HIS A 80 13.42 -6.50 -2.73
C HIS A 80 14.49 -5.56 -2.18
N VAL A 81 15.45 -5.19 -3.04
CA VAL A 81 16.60 -4.37 -2.66
C VAL A 81 16.28 -2.90 -2.91
N PHE A 82 16.44 -2.08 -1.88
CA PHE A 82 16.28 -0.63 -1.94
C PHE A 82 17.58 0.06 -1.51
N MET A 83 17.86 1.21 -2.09
CA MET A 83 19.05 1.99 -1.82
C MET A 83 18.68 3.38 -1.30
N ASP A 84 19.29 3.80 -0.22
CA ASP A 84 19.19 5.17 0.29
C ASP A 84 19.89 6.12 -0.68
N ASN A 85 19.19 7.14 -1.18
CA ASN A 85 19.72 8.07 -2.17
C ASN A 85 20.80 9.02 -1.62
N GLN A 86 21.01 9.07 -0.29
CA GLN A 86 21.98 9.95 0.36
C GLN A 86 23.25 9.20 0.78
N THR A 87 23.06 8.02 1.39
CA THR A 87 24.18 7.24 1.93
C THR A 87 24.64 6.13 0.98
N TYR A 88 23.81 5.77 -0.01
CA TYR A 88 23.98 4.63 -0.92
C TYR A 88 23.97 3.27 -0.22
N ASP A 89 23.56 3.23 1.06
CA ASP A 89 23.37 1.98 1.77
C ASP A 89 22.18 1.23 1.19
N GLN A 90 22.32 -0.09 1.08
CA GLN A 90 21.27 -0.96 0.59
C GLN A 90 20.60 -1.70 1.74
N ILE A 91 19.28 -1.83 1.65
CA ILE A 91 18.48 -2.63 2.56
C ILE A 91 17.66 -3.65 1.78
N ASN A 92 17.44 -4.80 2.40
CA ASN A 92 16.60 -5.87 1.87
C ASN A 92 15.25 -5.87 2.58
N ILE A 93 14.17 -5.85 1.79
CA ILE A 93 12.80 -5.93 2.29
C ILE A 93 12.19 -7.23 1.80
N ILE A 94 11.76 -8.08 2.72
CA ILE A 94 11.16 -9.37 2.41
C ILE A 94 9.79 -9.21 1.76
N ASN A 95 9.40 -10.20 0.95
CA ASN A 95 8.14 -10.21 0.20
C ASN A 95 6.91 -9.97 1.09
N GLU A 96 6.90 -10.48 2.34
CA GLU A 96 5.78 -10.32 3.28
C GLU A 96 5.55 -8.86 3.72
N VAL A 97 6.61 -8.05 3.78
CA VAL A 97 6.52 -6.64 4.16
C VAL A 97 6.06 -5.79 2.99
N ILE A 98 6.62 -6.02 1.79
CA ILE A 98 6.26 -5.25 0.60
C ILE A 98 4.86 -5.62 0.09
N GLY A 99 4.49 -6.91 0.11
CA GLY A 99 3.20 -7.42 -0.33
C GLY A 99 2.85 -6.95 -1.75
N ASP A 100 1.57 -6.70 -1.99
CA ASP A 100 1.06 -6.29 -3.33
C ASP A 100 1.58 -4.93 -3.82
N LYS A 101 2.27 -4.17 -2.96
CA LYS A 101 2.83 -2.86 -3.33
C LYS A 101 3.89 -2.96 -4.42
N ILE A 102 4.57 -4.10 -4.52
CA ILE A 102 5.57 -4.33 -5.57
C ILE A 102 4.95 -4.22 -6.97
N ASN A 103 3.68 -4.51 -7.13
CA ASN A 103 2.95 -4.40 -8.39
C ASN A 103 2.95 -2.97 -8.96
N TYR A 104 3.28 -1.98 -8.13
CA TYR A 104 3.24 -0.55 -8.47
C TYR A 104 4.62 0.11 -8.42
N ILE A 105 5.69 -0.67 -8.20
CA ILE A 105 7.06 -0.15 -8.07
C ILE A 105 7.90 -0.73 -9.19
N LYS A 106 8.51 0.14 -9.99
CA LYS A 106 9.47 -0.24 -11.02
C LYS A 106 10.90 0.05 -10.61
N ALA A 107 11.88 -0.66 -11.20
CA ALA A 107 13.29 -0.42 -10.94
C ALA A 107 13.67 1.05 -11.21
N GLY A 108 14.47 1.64 -10.33
CA GLY A 108 14.87 3.04 -10.37
C GLY A 108 13.86 4.02 -9.76
N GLN A 109 12.67 3.56 -9.35
CA GLN A 109 11.65 4.42 -8.74
C GLN A 109 11.94 4.67 -7.26
N ASN A 110 11.73 5.93 -6.82
CA ASN A 110 11.79 6.30 -5.42
C ASN A 110 10.46 6.05 -4.71
N VAL A 111 10.55 5.51 -3.50
CA VAL A 111 9.42 5.31 -2.59
C VAL A 111 9.83 5.65 -1.16
N ASP A 112 8.86 5.93 -0.30
CA ASP A 112 9.13 6.14 1.11
C ASP A 112 9.09 4.82 1.88
N ILE A 113 10.20 4.44 2.50
CA ILE A 113 10.27 3.34 3.46
C ILE A 113 10.00 3.90 4.85
N LEU A 114 9.08 3.30 5.57
CA LEU A 114 8.64 3.72 6.89
C LEU A 114 9.34 2.91 7.97
N PHE A 115 10.01 3.58 8.90
CA PHE A 115 10.80 2.98 9.96
C PHE A 115 10.27 3.34 11.36
N ASP A 116 10.42 2.42 12.30
CA ASP A 116 10.47 2.71 13.72
C ASP A 116 11.88 2.35 14.19
N ASN A 117 12.73 3.37 14.36
CA ASN A 117 14.17 3.24 14.47
C ASN A 117 14.76 2.46 13.28
N GLU A 118 15.27 1.25 13.50
CA GLU A 118 15.84 0.38 12.45
C GLU A 118 14.83 -0.63 11.89
N LEU A 119 13.66 -0.76 12.51
CA LEU A 119 12.63 -1.71 12.06
C LEU A 119 11.83 -1.14 10.89
N ILE A 120 11.81 -1.85 9.79
CA ILE A 120 10.95 -1.52 8.64
C ILE A 120 9.51 -1.84 9.01
N ILE A 121 8.66 -0.83 8.93
CA ILE A 121 7.23 -0.93 9.29
C ILE A 121 6.37 -1.14 8.07
N ASP A 122 6.66 -0.41 6.97
CA ASP A 122 5.85 -0.42 5.77
C ASP A 122 6.55 0.34 4.64
N ILE A 123 5.95 0.29 3.44
CA ILE A 123 6.30 1.09 2.28
C ILE A 123 5.11 1.99 1.94
N ARG A 124 5.37 3.27 1.72
CA ARG A 124 4.37 4.23 1.30
C ARG A 124 4.56 4.56 -0.17
N LEU A 125 3.53 4.28 -0.95
CA LEU A 125 3.47 4.63 -2.36
C LEU A 125 2.75 5.96 -2.57
N PRO A 126 3.02 6.68 -3.67
CA PRO A 126 2.15 7.76 -4.11
C PRO A 126 0.74 7.21 -4.40
N ALA A 127 -0.27 8.09 -4.37
CA ALA A 127 -1.66 7.68 -4.58
C ALA A 127 -1.89 7.04 -5.97
N HIS A 128 -1.11 7.44 -6.95
CA HIS A 128 -1.14 6.87 -8.30
C HIS A 128 0.27 6.74 -8.85
N VAL A 129 0.43 5.80 -9.78
CA VAL A 129 1.67 5.55 -10.52
C VAL A 129 1.40 5.55 -12.01
N HIS A 130 2.45 5.78 -12.80
CA HIS A 130 2.40 5.74 -14.26
C HIS A 130 3.20 4.52 -14.72
N LEU A 131 2.48 3.55 -15.33
CA LEU A 131 3.05 2.27 -15.75
C LEU A 131 2.72 2.02 -17.23
N GLU A 132 3.69 1.49 -17.96
CA GLU A 132 3.54 1.16 -19.37
C GLU A 132 2.84 -0.20 -19.55
N VAL A 133 1.95 -0.28 -20.55
CA VAL A 133 1.33 -1.53 -20.97
C VAL A 133 2.33 -2.31 -21.83
N VAL A 134 2.79 -3.46 -21.34
CA VAL A 134 3.69 -4.33 -22.08
C VAL A 134 2.96 -5.36 -22.92
N SER A 135 1.73 -5.73 -22.53
CA SER A 135 0.91 -6.68 -23.28
C SER A 135 -0.58 -6.48 -23.03
N THR A 136 -1.35 -6.43 -24.09
CA THR A 136 -2.83 -6.49 -24.07
C THR A 136 -3.34 -7.04 -25.37
N GLU A 137 -4.50 -7.69 -25.33
CA GLU A 137 -5.16 -8.17 -26.55
C GLU A 137 -5.74 -7.00 -27.38
N PRO A 138 -5.83 -7.13 -28.71
CA PRO A 138 -6.55 -6.15 -29.52
C PRO A 138 -8.01 -6.05 -29.06
N GLY A 139 -8.54 -4.83 -28.99
CA GLY A 139 -9.97 -4.62 -28.74
C GLY A 139 -10.81 -5.19 -29.87
N GLU A 140 -11.67 -6.17 -29.61
CA GLU A 140 -12.55 -6.73 -30.64
C GLU A 140 -13.52 -5.64 -31.15
N LYS A 141 -13.47 -5.39 -32.47
CA LYS A 141 -14.45 -4.55 -33.16
C LYS A 141 -15.78 -5.30 -33.20
N GLY A 142 -16.71 -4.92 -32.37
CA GLY A 142 -18.06 -5.54 -32.36
C GLY A 142 -18.70 -5.63 -30.99
N ASN A 143 -17.93 -5.55 -29.92
CA ASN A 143 -18.47 -5.51 -28.57
C ASN A 143 -18.79 -4.04 -28.19
N THR A 144 -19.95 -3.56 -28.65
CA THR A 144 -20.45 -2.20 -28.41
C THR A 144 -21.10 -2.04 -27.02
N ALA A 145 -20.91 -2.99 -26.09
CA ALA A 145 -21.38 -2.87 -24.72
C ALA A 145 -20.65 -1.68 -24.08
N THR A 146 -21.41 -0.69 -23.66
CA THR A 146 -20.89 0.48 -22.93
C THR A 146 -20.15 -0.02 -21.67
N GLY A 147 -18.84 0.28 -21.57
CA GLY A 147 -18.01 -0.12 -20.44
C GLY A 147 -17.29 -1.46 -20.59
N ALA A 148 -17.18 -2.04 -21.79
CA ALA A 148 -16.38 -3.23 -22.03
C ALA A 148 -14.91 -2.96 -21.72
N THR A 149 -14.28 -3.90 -20.97
CA THR A 149 -12.88 -3.85 -20.59
C THR A 149 -12.15 -5.10 -21.06
N LYS A 150 -10.82 -4.99 -21.14
CA LYS A 150 -9.92 -6.09 -21.44
C LYS A 150 -8.75 -6.10 -20.45
N PRO A 151 -8.10 -7.24 -20.19
CA PRO A 151 -6.90 -7.28 -19.37
C PRO A 151 -5.71 -6.67 -20.10
N ALA A 152 -4.89 -5.92 -19.36
CA ALA A 152 -3.60 -5.42 -19.81
C ALA A 152 -2.53 -5.74 -18.75
N THR A 153 -1.39 -6.24 -19.19
CA THR A 153 -0.22 -6.49 -18.34
C THR A 153 0.69 -5.27 -18.39
N LEU A 154 1.06 -4.77 -17.22
CA LEU A 154 1.93 -3.61 -17.05
C LEU A 154 3.41 -4.02 -16.94
N GLU A 155 4.33 -3.07 -17.09
CA GLU A 155 5.79 -3.27 -16.98
C GLU A 155 6.25 -3.91 -15.66
N THR A 156 5.42 -3.82 -14.61
CA THR A 156 5.62 -4.49 -13.31
C THR A 156 5.08 -5.91 -13.24
N ASN A 157 4.61 -6.49 -14.36
CA ASN A 157 3.87 -7.75 -14.46
C ASN A 157 2.51 -7.76 -13.75
N TYR A 158 2.01 -6.62 -13.29
CA TYR A 158 0.66 -6.49 -12.76
C TYR A 158 -0.36 -6.45 -13.88
N SER A 159 -1.49 -7.18 -13.71
CA SER A 159 -2.59 -7.17 -14.67
C SER A 159 -3.72 -6.27 -14.18
N VAL A 160 -4.18 -5.38 -15.05
CA VAL A 160 -5.27 -4.43 -14.76
C VAL A 160 -6.31 -4.46 -15.87
N ASN A 161 -7.59 -4.29 -15.52
CA ASN A 161 -8.66 -4.16 -16.51
C ASN A 161 -8.70 -2.74 -17.07
N VAL A 162 -8.65 -2.64 -18.40
CA VAL A 162 -8.59 -1.36 -19.13
C VAL A 162 -9.67 -1.27 -20.20
N PRO A 163 -10.08 -0.06 -20.62
CA PRO A 163 -10.95 0.11 -21.78
C PRO A 163 -10.37 -0.51 -23.05
N LEU A 164 -11.22 -0.88 -24.00
CA LEU A 164 -10.83 -1.58 -25.24
C LEU A 164 -9.86 -0.79 -26.13
N PHE A 165 -9.82 0.55 -26.01
CA PHE A 165 -8.97 1.42 -26.82
C PHE A 165 -7.50 1.53 -26.34
N ILE A 166 -7.17 0.88 -25.23
CA ILE A 166 -5.79 0.86 -24.72
C ILE A 166 -4.96 -0.15 -25.51
N ASP A 167 -3.77 0.27 -25.92
CA ASP A 167 -2.84 -0.53 -26.71
C ASP A 167 -1.50 -0.74 -26.01
N ASN A 168 -0.69 -1.65 -26.54
CA ASN A 168 0.68 -1.86 -26.05
C ASN A 168 1.50 -0.57 -26.22
N GLY A 169 2.30 -0.22 -25.21
CA GLY A 169 3.08 1.01 -25.15
C GLY A 169 2.32 2.22 -24.57
N ASP A 170 1.01 2.11 -24.34
CA ASP A 170 0.28 3.16 -23.63
C ASP A 170 0.75 3.25 -22.15
N ILE A 171 0.90 4.49 -21.66
CA ILE A 171 1.21 4.74 -20.25
C ILE A 171 -0.09 4.98 -19.51
N LEU A 172 -0.33 4.17 -18.48
CA LEU A 172 -1.54 4.22 -17.68
C LEU A 172 -1.28 4.83 -16.32
N LYS A 173 -2.21 5.65 -15.87
CA LYS A 173 -2.29 6.08 -14.49
C LYS A 173 -3.14 5.07 -13.72
N VAL A 174 -2.56 4.47 -12.68
CA VAL A 174 -3.18 3.43 -11.86
C VAL A 174 -3.26 3.90 -10.42
N ASP A 175 -4.40 3.70 -9.76
CA ASP A 175 -4.56 3.96 -8.33
C ASP A 175 -3.86 2.85 -7.53
N THR A 176 -2.92 3.21 -6.65
CA THR A 176 -2.12 2.24 -5.89
C THR A 176 -2.85 1.59 -4.72
N ARG A 177 -4.05 2.05 -4.38
CA ARG A 177 -4.88 1.52 -3.28
C ARG A 177 -5.91 0.53 -3.78
N SER A 178 -6.57 0.84 -4.90
CA SER A 178 -7.57 -0.05 -5.51
C SER A 178 -6.98 -0.98 -6.57
N GLY A 179 -5.82 -0.61 -7.15
CA GLY A 179 -5.21 -1.32 -8.29
C GLY A 179 -5.91 -1.05 -9.61
N GLU A 180 -6.80 -0.08 -9.68
CA GLU A 180 -7.63 0.17 -10.84
C GLU A 180 -7.00 1.19 -11.79
N TYR A 181 -7.30 1.01 -13.07
CA TYR A 181 -7.03 1.99 -14.11
C TYR A 181 -7.81 3.28 -13.86
N ILE A 182 -7.15 4.42 -13.94
CA ILE A 182 -7.77 5.75 -13.84
C ILE A 182 -7.93 6.36 -15.23
N GLU A 183 -6.81 6.53 -15.93
CA GLU A 183 -6.76 7.19 -17.24
C GLU A 183 -5.48 6.80 -17.99
N ARG A 184 -5.50 6.98 -19.32
CA ARG A 184 -4.29 6.96 -20.14
C ARG A 184 -3.58 8.29 -19.99
N SER A 185 -2.30 8.26 -19.61
CA SER A 185 -1.47 9.46 -19.58
C SER A 185 -1.19 9.94 -21.00
N LYS A 186 -1.33 11.22 -21.22
CA LYS A 186 -0.83 11.83 -22.45
C LYS A 186 0.69 11.89 -22.37
N SER A 187 1.37 11.38 -23.39
CA SER A 187 2.81 11.54 -23.61
C SER A 187 3.18 13.01 -23.68
#